data_12391ccdeea44b60e0670585c00a9975
#
_entry.id   12391ccdeea44b60e0670585c00a9975
#
_cell.length_a   1.000
_cell.length_b   1.000
_cell.length_c   1.000
_cell.angle_alpha   90.00
_cell.angle_beta   90.00
_cell.angle_gamma   90.00
#
_symmetry.space_group_name_H-M   'P 1'
#
loop_
_entity.id
_entity.type
_entity.pdbx_description
1 polymer ?
#
loop_
_entity_poly.entity_id
_entity_poly.type
_entity_poly.pdbx_seq_one_letter_code
_entity_poly.pdbx_strand_id
1 'polypeptide(L)'
;APPEPSPARPAPEGACIRAILGPTNTGKTHLALERMLAHDSGIIGFPLRLLARENYERMVQAKGVRAVALITGEEKIIPPHARWFSCTVEAMPTTPLPGNQPVDFVAVDEIQLCADPERGHIFTDRLLNARGAAETLFLGAGTIAPLLKTLIPHIEIDTRPRLSALSGV
;
A
#
# COMPACT_ATOMS: atom_id res chain seq x y z
N ALA A 1 0.81 -23.30 25.26
CA ALA A 1 -0.08 -22.77 24.27
C ALA A 1 0.70 -21.93 23.29
N PRO A 2 0.33 -21.94 21.99
CA PRO A 2 1.01 -21.06 21.05
C PRO A 2 0.73 -19.60 21.43
N PRO A 3 1.70 -18.71 21.22
CA PRO A 3 1.48 -17.31 21.53
C PRO A 3 0.35 -16.75 20.63
N GLU A 4 -0.45 -15.88 21.19
CA GLU A 4 -1.47 -15.21 20.40
C GLU A 4 -0.79 -14.31 19.38
N PRO A 5 -1.38 -14.18 18.18
CA PRO A 5 -0.83 -13.25 17.20
C PRO A 5 -0.86 -11.82 17.76
N SER A 6 0.18 -11.06 17.45
CA SER A 6 0.23 -9.67 17.88
C SER A 6 -0.97 -8.92 17.28
N PRO A 7 -1.60 -8.04 18.06
CA PRO A 7 -2.69 -7.24 17.52
C PRO A 7 -2.18 -6.31 16.41
N ALA A 8 -3.05 -5.99 15.47
CA ALA A 8 -2.72 -5.02 14.44
C ALA A 8 -2.41 -3.67 15.07
N ARG A 9 -1.42 -2.98 14.51
CA ARG A 9 -1.08 -1.64 14.95
C ARG A 9 -2.28 -0.72 14.68
N PRO A 10 -2.71 0.08 15.66
CA PRO A 10 -3.83 1.00 15.43
C PRO A 10 -3.41 2.12 14.48
N ALA A 11 -4.41 2.72 13.83
CA ALA A 11 -4.18 3.93 13.05
C ALA A 11 -3.86 5.09 14.00
N PRO A 12 -3.00 6.05 13.61
CA PRO A 12 -2.83 7.28 14.36
C PRO A 12 -4.17 8.01 14.53
N GLU A 13 -4.26 8.83 15.56
CA GLU A 13 -5.48 9.58 15.82
C GLU A 13 -5.86 10.43 14.59
N GLY A 14 -7.12 10.32 14.18
CA GLY A 14 -7.61 11.04 13.00
C GLY A 14 -7.30 10.37 11.67
N ALA A 15 -6.55 9.28 11.66
CA ALA A 15 -6.21 8.56 10.44
C ALA A 15 -7.20 7.41 10.22
N CYS A 16 -7.32 6.96 8.97
CA CYS A 16 -8.17 5.84 8.63
C CYS A 16 -7.38 4.68 8.03
N ILE A 17 -7.90 3.47 8.22
CA ILE A 17 -7.39 2.26 7.57
C ILE A 17 -8.52 1.76 6.67
N ARG A 18 -8.24 1.63 5.39
CA ARG A 18 -9.23 1.22 4.40
C ARG A 18 -8.67 0.14 3.49
N ALA A 19 -9.54 -0.73 3.00
CA ALA A 19 -9.21 -1.68 1.96
C ALA A 19 -10.12 -1.44 0.76
N ILE A 20 -9.55 -1.45 -0.44
CA ILE A 20 -10.30 -1.40 -1.68
C ILE A 20 -10.09 -2.75 -2.36
N LEU A 21 -11.16 -3.52 -2.46
CA LEU A 21 -11.10 -4.90 -2.91
C LEU A 21 -11.93 -5.08 -4.19
N GLY A 22 -11.51 -6.01 -5.02
CA GLY A 22 -12.23 -6.33 -6.24
C GLY A 22 -11.34 -7.02 -7.26
N PRO A 23 -11.91 -7.40 -8.41
CA PRO A 23 -11.15 -8.05 -9.49
C PRO A 23 -10.07 -7.14 -10.04
N THR A 24 -9.13 -7.73 -10.79
CA THR A 24 -8.16 -6.96 -11.57
C THR A 24 -8.87 -6.02 -12.54
N ASN A 25 -8.19 -4.96 -12.93
CA ASN A 25 -8.70 -3.95 -13.89
C ASN A 25 -9.91 -3.18 -13.39
N THR A 26 -10.00 -2.94 -12.09
CA THR A 26 -11.05 -2.10 -11.50
C THR A 26 -10.55 -0.71 -11.10
N GLY A 27 -9.31 -0.37 -11.49
CA GLY A 27 -8.76 0.95 -11.21
C GLY A 27 -8.26 1.16 -9.78
N LYS A 28 -8.09 0.08 -9.01
CA LYS A 28 -7.65 0.18 -7.61
C LYS A 28 -6.30 0.87 -7.47
N THR A 29 -5.31 0.43 -8.24
CA THR A 29 -3.97 0.99 -8.17
C THR A 29 -3.96 2.46 -8.57
N HIS A 30 -4.69 2.80 -9.63
CA HIS A 30 -4.79 4.18 -10.09
C HIS A 30 -5.39 5.08 -9.01
N LEU A 31 -6.46 4.61 -8.37
CA LEU A 31 -7.09 5.36 -7.28
C LEU A 31 -6.12 5.54 -6.10
N ALA A 32 -5.36 4.50 -5.75
CA ALA A 32 -4.39 4.60 -4.68
C ALA A 32 -3.31 5.62 -4.99
N LEU A 33 -2.82 5.64 -6.24
CA LEU A 33 -1.83 6.62 -6.65
C LEU A 33 -2.37 8.04 -6.59
N GLU A 34 -3.60 8.26 -7.07
CA GLU A 34 -4.22 9.59 -7.01
C GLU A 34 -4.34 10.07 -5.56
N ARG A 35 -4.79 9.21 -4.67
CA ARG A 35 -4.92 9.57 -3.27
C ARG A 35 -3.56 9.85 -2.63
N MET A 36 -2.57 9.03 -2.92
CA MET A 36 -1.22 9.21 -2.37
C MET A 36 -0.61 10.53 -2.82
N LEU A 37 -0.74 10.86 -4.10
CA LEU A 37 -0.15 12.07 -4.65
C LEU A 37 -0.89 13.34 -4.23
N ALA A 38 -2.08 13.21 -3.66
CA ALA A 38 -2.81 14.32 -3.06
C ALA A 38 -2.33 14.62 -1.63
N HIS A 39 -1.62 13.69 -0.98
CA HIS A 39 -0.97 13.93 0.31
C HIS A 39 0.42 14.51 0.09
N ASP A 40 1.00 15.07 1.15
CA ASP A 40 2.35 15.64 1.08
C ASP A 40 3.44 14.59 1.04
N SER A 41 3.15 13.36 1.39
CA SER A 41 4.09 12.26 1.37
C SER A 41 3.35 10.93 1.32
N GLY A 42 4.02 9.89 0.86
CA GLY A 42 3.42 8.57 0.81
C GLY A 42 4.37 7.46 0.39
N ILE A 43 3.99 6.23 0.72
CA ILE A 43 4.68 5.01 0.30
C ILE A 43 3.64 4.08 -0.29
N ILE A 44 3.97 3.46 -1.43
CA ILE A 44 3.13 2.39 -1.97
C ILE A 44 4.01 1.16 -2.25
N GLY A 45 3.58 0.00 -1.75
CA GLY A 45 4.28 -1.26 -1.92
C GLY A 45 3.59 -2.15 -2.95
N PHE A 46 4.38 -2.71 -3.86
CA PHE A 46 3.92 -3.59 -4.92
C PHE A 46 4.50 -4.99 -4.75
N PRO A 47 3.80 -6.03 -5.23
CA PRO A 47 4.30 -7.40 -5.12
C PRO A 47 5.43 -7.71 -6.09
N LEU A 48 5.58 -6.93 -7.16
CA LEU A 48 6.54 -7.17 -8.22
C LEU A 48 7.38 -5.93 -8.49
N ARG A 49 8.66 -6.17 -8.74
CA ARG A 49 9.61 -5.10 -9.07
C ARG A 49 9.18 -4.30 -10.31
N LEU A 50 8.66 -4.99 -11.33
CA LEU A 50 8.22 -4.31 -12.56
C LEU A 50 7.05 -3.36 -12.28
N LEU A 51 6.12 -3.75 -11.42
CA LEU A 51 5.02 -2.86 -11.03
C LEU A 51 5.51 -1.65 -10.25
N ALA A 52 6.47 -1.87 -9.34
CA ALA A 52 7.06 -0.76 -8.60
C ALA A 52 7.72 0.24 -9.54
N ARG A 53 8.45 -0.25 -10.54
CA ARG A 53 9.13 0.58 -11.53
C ARG A 53 8.13 1.33 -12.41
N GLU A 54 7.13 0.64 -12.92
CA GLU A 54 6.11 1.25 -13.78
C GLU A 54 5.39 2.38 -13.07
N ASN A 55 4.99 2.14 -11.83
CA ASN A 55 4.28 3.16 -11.06
C ASN A 55 5.21 4.28 -10.59
N TYR A 56 6.48 3.99 -10.32
CA TYR A 56 7.48 5.01 -10.09
C TYR A 56 7.54 6.00 -11.26
N GLU A 57 7.56 5.51 -12.49
CA GLU A 57 7.61 6.36 -13.68
C GLU A 57 6.37 7.23 -13.80
N ARG A 58 5.19 6.69 -13.48
CA ARG A 58 3.95 7.48 -13.45
C ARG A 58 4.00 8.59 -12.40
N MET A 59 4.55 8.28 -11.23
CA MET A 59 4.70 9.26 -10.16
C MET A 59 5.68 10.36 -10.52
N VAL A 60 6.78 10.01 -11.21
CA VAL A 60 7.74 10.99 -11.70
C VAL A 60 7.10 11.95 -12.69
N GLN A 61 6.23 11.45 -13.57
CA GLN A 61 5.52 12.31 -14.53
C GLN A 61 4.62 13.32 -13.81
N ALA A 62 4.06 12.92 -12.67
CA ALA A 62 3.15 13.79 -11.92
C ALA A 62 3.87 14.77 -11.00
N LYS A 63 4.98 14.35 -10.36
CA LYS A 63 5.63 15.11 -9.29
C LYS A 63 7.08 15.49 -9.58
N GLY A 64 7.68 14.93 -10.62
CA GLY A 64 9.07 15.21 -10.96
C GLY A 64 10.03 14.21 -10.33
N VAL A 65 11.19 14.04 -10.97
CA VAL A 65 12.17 13.02 -10.58
C VAL A 65 12.79 13.27 -9.19
N ARG A 66 12.82 14.53 -8.75
CA ARG A 66 13.42 14.89 -7.46
C ARG A 66 12.52 14.57 -6.28
N ALA A 67 11.22 14.40 -6.52
CA ALA A 67 10.25 14.20 -5.45
C ALA A 67 9.89 12.73 -5.23
N VAL A 68 10.34 11.83 -6.10
CA VAL A 68 9.91 10.43 -6.10
C VAL A 68 11.09 9.49 -5.97
N ALA A 69 10.93 8.47 -5.12
CA ALA A 69 11.94 7.44 -4.93
C ALA A 69 11.43 6.08 -5.42
N LEU A 70 12.36 5.23 -5.81
CA LEU A 70 12.10 3.83 -6.14
C LEU A 70 12.99 2.98 -5.25
N ILE A 71 12.40 2.06 -4.50
CA ILE A 71 13.14 1.16 -3.61
C ILE A 71 12.69 -0.28 -3.84
N THR A 72 13.58 -1.06 -4.43
CA THR A 72 13.39 -2.50 -4.60
C THR A 72 14.63 -3.21 -4.09
N GLY A 73 14.62 -4.53 -4.12
CA GLY A 73 15.80 -5.29 -3.74
C GLY A 73 17.01 -5.04 -4.63
N GLU A 74 16.78 -4.60 -5.86
CA GLU A 74 17.86 -4.40 -6.84
C GLU A 74 18.08 -2.94 -7.19
N GLU A 75 17.07 -2.09 -7.08
CA GLU A 75 17.17 -0.69 -7.46
C GLU A 75 16.86 0.22 -6.28
N LYS A 76 17.70 1.24 -6.09
CA LYS A 76 17.45 2.26 -5.07
C LYS A 76 17.72 3.62 -5.68
N ILE A 77 16.66 4.33 -5.97
CA ILE A 77 16.71 5.71 -6.45
C ILE A 77 16.06 6.56 -5.38
N ILE A 78 16.87 7.21 -4.54
CA ILE A 78 16.35 7.95 -3.38
C ILE A 78 16.88 9.38 -3.40
N PRO A 79 16.18 10.30 -4.08
CA PRO A 79 16.57 11.71 -4.05
C PRO A 79 16.50 12.27 -2.61
N PRO A 80 17.37 13.23 -2.25
CA PRO A 80 17.44 13.74 -0.88
C PRO A 80 16.13 14.29 -0.33
N HIS A 81 15.27 14.82 -1.20
CA HIS A 81 14.01 15.44 -0.79
C HIS A 81 12.80 14.65 -1.28
N ALA A 82 12.96 13.35 -1.55
CA ALA A 82 11.85 12.54 -2.01
C ALA A 82 10.75 12.50 -0.97
N ARG A 83 9.50 12.62 -1.44
CA ARG A 83 8.32 12.61 -0.58
C ARG A 83 7.42 11.41 -0.88
N TRP A 84 7.47 10.89 -2.11
CA TRP A 84 6.64 9.77 -2.53
C TRP A 84 7.54 8.61 -2.94
N PHE A 85 7.20 7.41 -2.44
CA PHE A 85 8.05 6.23 -2.56
C PHE A 85 7.29 5.08 -3.22
N SER A 86 7.81 4.57 -4.34
CA SER A 86 7.32 3.34 -4.96
C SER A 86 8.29 2.23 -4.59
N CYS A 87 7.78 1.17 -3.98
CA CYS A 87 8.62 0.12 -3.42
C CYS A 87 8.06 -1.26 -3.77
N THR A 88 8.91 -2.29 -3.73
CA THR A 88 8.38 -3.64 -3.53
C THR A 88 7.99 -3.78 -2.06
N VAL A 89 7.04 -4.66 -1.77
CA VAL A 89 6.55 -4.84 -0.40
C VAL A 89 7.67 -5.21 0.55
N GLU A 90 8.60 -6.05 0.10
CA GLU A 90 9.76 -6.47 0.90
C GLU A 90 10.70 -5.31 1.23
N ALA A 91 10.81 -4.34 0.35
CA ALA A 91 11.75 -3.22 0.48
C ALA A 91 11.14 -1.96 1.06
N MET A 92 9.87 -1.99 1.48
CA MET A 92 9.20 -0.82 2.03
C MET A 92 9.92 -0.30 3.28
N PRO A 93 10.33 0.99 3.30
CA PRO A 93 10.94 1.56 4.49
C PRO A 93 9.90 1.82 5.58
N THR A 94 10.33 1.75 6.84
CA THR A 94 9.44 2.04 7.97
C THR A 94 9.31 3.54 8.20
N THR A 95 10.41 4.28 8.04
CA THR A 95 10.43 5.74 8.23
C THR A 95 11.33 6.35 7.17
N PRO A 96 10.80 6.62 5.97
CA PRO A 96 11.63 7.10 4.86
C PRO A 96 11.98 8.59 4.92
N LEU A 97 11.27 9.37 5.73
CA LEU A 97 11.49 10.81 5.79
C LEU A 97 12.57 11.18 6.80
N PRO A 98 13.28 12.31 6.60
CA PRO A 98 14.27 12.78 7.56
C PRO A 98 13.67 12.97 8.95
N GLY A 99 14.46 12.68 9.98
CA GLY A 99 14.01 12.81 11.36
C GLY A 99 13.07 11.72 11.83
N ASN A 100 13.03 10.60 11.09
CA ASN A 100 12.14 9.47 11.37
C ASN A 100 10.66 9.87 11.39
N GLN A 101 10.29 10.85 10.57
CA GLN A 101 8.90 11.28 10.48
C GLN A 101 8.09 10.27 9.67
N PRO A 102 6.89 9.92 10.11
CA PRO A 102 6.02 9.04 9.33
C PRO A 102 5.52 9.75 8.07
N VAL A 103 5.24 8.95 7.03
CA VAL A 103 4.60 9.48 5.82
C VAL A 103 3.10 9.60 6.05
N ASP A 104 2.46 10.51 5.33
CA ASP A 104 1.02 10.74 5.46
C ASP A 104 0.19 9.56 4.96
N PHE A 105 0.63 8.91 3.90
CA PHE A 105 -0.14 7.87 3.22
C PHE A 105 0.73 6.63 3.03
N VAL A 106 0.17 5.45 3.33
CA VAL A 106 0.82 4.17 3.05
C VAL A 106 -0.18 3.26 2.35
N ALA A 107 0.23 2.63 1.27
CA ALA A 107 -0.59 1.66 0.56
C ALA A 107 0.19 0.38 0.28
N VAL A 108 -0.51 -0.75 0.29
CA VAL A 108 0.06 -2.05 -0.09
C VAL A 108 -0.87 -2.67 -1.12
N ASP A 109 -0.32 -2.99 -2.29
CA ASP A 109 -1.06 -3.63 -3.38
C ASP A 109 -1.03 -5.15 -3.24
N GLU A 110 -2.05 -5.80 -3.77
CA GLU A 110 -2.17 -7.27 -3.79
C GLU A 110 -2.10 -7.89 -2.39
N ILE A 111 -2.82 -7.31 -1.44
CA ILE A 111 -2.74 -7.73 -0.03
C ILE A 111 -3.20 -9.19 0.18
N GLN A 112 -3.98 -9.77 -0.76
CA GLN A 112 -4.36 -11.18 -0.66
C GLN A 112 -3.15 -12.12 -0.68
N LEU A 113 -1.98 -11.64 -1.10
CA LEU A 113 -0.74 -12.43 -1.04
C LEU A 113 -0.28 -12.71 0.40
N CYS A 114 -0.93 -12.13 1.41
CA CYS A 114 -0.68 -12.54 2.79
C CYS A 114 -0.98 -14.02 3.02
N ALA A 115 -1.78 -14.65 2.15
CA ALA A 115 -2.05 -16.09 2.19
C ALA A 115 -1.03 -16.93 1.41
N ASP A 116 -0.07 -16.30 0.72
CA ASP A 116 0.96 -17.01 -0.05
C ASP A 116 1.91 -17.76 0.89
N PRO A 117 2.21 -19.05 0.62
CA PRO A 117 3.08 -19.85 1.51
C PRO A 117 4.50 -19.30 1.68
N GLU A 118 5.04 -18.64 0.66
CA GLU A 118 6.43 -18.15 0.69
C GLU A 118 6.53 -16.69 1.11
N ARG A 119 5.63 -15.84 0.60
CA ARG A 119 5.71 -14.38 0.80
C ARG A 119 4.68 -13.86 1.79
N GLY A 120 3.76 -14.71 2.24
CA GLY A 120 2.62 -14.27 3.05
C GLY A 120 3.02 -13.58 4.34
N HIS A 121 4.10 -14.02 4.98
CA HIS A 121 4.56 -13.43 6.23
C HIS A 121 4.97 -11.96 6.06
N ILE A 122 5.52 -11.60 4.90
CA ILE A 122 5.91 -10.21 4.62
C ILE A 122 4.66 -9.35 4.43
N PHE A 123 3.70 -9.84 3.65
CA PHE A 123 2.43 -9.13 3.44
C PHE A 123 1.65 -9.01 4.75
N THR A 124 1.65 -10.05 5.57
CA THR A 124 0.99 -10.02 6.88
C THR A 124 1.64 -9.00 7.80
N ASP A 125 2.97 -8.92 7.81
CA ASP A 125 3.68 -7.91 8.59
C ASP A 125 3.26 -6.50 8.17
N ARG A 126 3.20 -6.24 6.87
CA ARG A 126 2.78 -4.92 6.37
C ARG A 126 1.33 -4.63 6.72
N LEU A 127 0.47 -5.64 6.61
CA LEU A 127 -0.94 -5.51 6.97
C LEU A 127 -1.12 -5.12 8.43
N LEU A 128 -0.33 -5.71 9.33
CA LEU A 128 -0.44 -5.46 10.76
C LEU A 128 0.28 -4.19 11.21
N ASN A 129 1.34 -3.79 10.53
CA ASN A 129 2.25 -2.75 11.03
C ASN A 129 2.41 -1.52 10.15
N ALA A 130 2.16 -1.61 8.84
CA ALA A 130 2.31 -0.46 7.96
C ALA A 130 1.17 0.53 8.16
N ARG A 131 1.49 1.77 8.54
CA ARG A 131 0.48 2.81 8.81
C ARG A 131 0.95 4.15 8.32
N GLY A 132 0.06 4.85 7.59
CA GLY A 132 0.26 6.24 7.26
C GLY A 132 -0.27 7.14 8.35
N ALA A 133 0.30 8.34 8.47
CA ALA A 133 -0.13 9.30 9.48
C ALA A 133 -1.56 9.80 9.24
N ALA A 134 -2.00 9.87 7.98
CA ALA A 134 -3.34 10.30 7.62
C ALA A 134 -4.20 9.16 7.07
N GLU A 135 -3.62 8.27 6.28
CA GLU A 135 -4.38 7.22 5.62
C GLU A 135 -3.51 5.98 5.36
N THR A 136 -4.11 4.80 5.56
CA THR A 136 -3.50 3.52 5.18
C THR A 136 -4.48 2.80 4.27
N LEU A 137 -4.01 2.31 3.12
CA LEU A 137 -4.85 1.73 2.11
C LEU A 137 -4.30 0.36 1.68
N PHE A 138 -5.14 -0.66 1.76
CA PHE A 138 -4.80 -1.99 1.27
C PHE A 138 -5.62 -2.30 0.03
N LEU A 139 -4.96 -2.78 -1.01
CA LEU A 139 -5.60 -3.12 -2.28
C LEU A 139 -5.52 -4.61 -2.50
N GLY A 140 -6.57 -5.22 -2.99
CA GLY A 140 -6.52 -6.64 -3.25
C GLY A 140 -7.81 -7.24 -3.76
N ALA A 141 -7.84 -8.58 -3.78
CA ALA A 141 -9.00 -9.34 -4.20
C ALA A 141 -10.05 -9.40 -3.10
N GLY A 142 -11.32 -9.47 -3.50
CA GLY A 142 -12.44 -9.50 -2.56
C GLY A 142 -12.42 -10.67 -1.59
N THR A 143 -11.77 -11.76 -1.96
CA THR A 143 -11.66 -12.96 -1.13
C THR A 143 -10.95 -12.74 0.20
N ILE A 144 -10.17 -11.67 0.32
CA ILE A 144 -9.40 -11.39 1.54
C ILE A 144 -10.24 -10.67 2.61
N ALA A 145 -11.45 -10.21 2.29
CA ALA A 145 -12.25 -9.39 3.20
C ALA A 145 -12.48 -10.02 4.58
N PRO A 146 -12.83 -11.31 4.70
CA PRO A 146 -13.04 -11.88 6.03
C PRO A 146 -11.78 -11.86 6.90
N LEU A 147 -10.62 -12.14 6.29
CA LEU A 147 -9.34 -12.11 7.02
C LEU A 147 -9.00 -10.69 7.46
N LEU A 148 -9.22 -9.71 6.60
CA LEU A 148 -8.97 -8.31 6.94
C LEU A 148 -9.79 -7.86 8.13
N LYS A 149 -11.08 -8.23 8.17
CA LYS A 149 -11.94 -7.89 9.27
C LYS A 149 -11.52 -8.57 10.57
N THR A 150 -10.98 -9.78 10.48
CA THR A 150 -10.48 -10.50 11.65
C THR A 150 -9.21 -9.86 12.19
N LEU A 151 -8.26 -9.52 11.30
CA LEU A 151 -6.97 -8.96 11.71
C LEU A 151 -7.07 -7.48 12.09
N ILE A 152 -7.92 -6.73 11.42
CA ILE A 152 -8.08 -5.29 11.65
C ILE A 152 -9.58 -5.01 11.79
N PRO A 153 -10.16 -5.16 13.00
CA PRO A 153 -11.61 -5.03 13.18
C PRO A 153 -12.21 -3.69 12.76
N HIS A 154 -11.40 -2.64 12.78
CA HIS A 154 -11.87 -1.28 12.45
C HIS A 154 -11.66 -0.90 10.99
N ILE A 155 -11.19 -1.83 10.15
CA ILE A 155 -10.91 -1.52 8.75
C ILE A 155 -12.21 -1.22 8.00
N GLU A 156 -12.18 -0.18 7.16
CA GLU A 156 -13.26 0.12 6.23
C GLU A 156 -12.99 -0.63 4.93
N ILE A 157 -13.96 -1.38 4.44
CA ILE A 157 -13.81 -2.16 3.22
C ILE A 157 -14.71 -1.60 2.14
N ASP A 158 -14.10 -1.21 1.03
CA ASP A 158 -14.78 -0.74 -0.17
C ASP A 158 -14.61 -1.80 -1.25
N THR A 159 -15.71 -2.33 -1.76
CA THR A 159 -15.69 -3.38 -2.78
C THR A 159 -16.01 -2.77 -4.14
N ARG A 160 -15.18 -3.06 -5.13
CA ARG A 160 -15.36 -2.53 -6.47
C ARG A 160 -15.79 -3.60 -7.45
N PRO A 161 -16.82 -3.35 -8.25
CA PRO A 161 -17.22 -4.27 -9.32
C PRO A 161 -16.25 -4.18 -10.49
N ARG A 162 -16.34 -5.14 -11.41
CA ARG A 162 -15.55 -5.12 -12.63
C ARG A 162 -15.92 -3.90 -13.47
N LEU A 163 -14.89 -3.22 -14.00
CA LEU A 163 -15.13 -2.11 -14.91
C LEU A 163 -15.85 -2.56 -16.17
N SER A 164 -15.53 -3.77 -16.66
CA SER A 164 -16.20 -4.31 -17.85
C SER A 164 -17.71 -4.48 -17.65
N ALA A 165 -18.15 -4.79 -16.44
CA ALA A 165 -19.57 -4.88 -16.14
C ALA A 165 -20.22 -3.51 -16.15
N LEU A 166 -19.48 -2.48 -15.79
CA LEU A 166 -19.98 -1.10 -15.82
C LEU A 166 -19.98 -0.53 -17.23
N SER A 167 -18.92 -0.83 -17.99
CA SER A 167 -18.78 -0.31 -19.33
C SER A 167 -19.72 -0.98 -20.33
N GLY A 168 -20.21 -2.17 -20.01
CA GLY A 168 -21.18 -2.87 -20.83
C GLY A 168 -22.59 -2.33 -20.71
N VAL A 169 -22.78 -1.36 -19.90
CA VAL A 169 -24.08 -0.72 -19.73
C VAL A 169 -24.35 0.23 -20.88
#